data_290ed99b1ad5b8f2c09cd07152505d24
#
_entry.id   290ed99b1ad5b8f2c09cd07152505d24
#
_cell.length_a   1.000
_cell.length_b   1.000
_cell.length_c   1.000
_cell.angle_alpha   90.00
_cell.angle_beta   90.00
_cell.angle_gamma   90.00
#
_symmetry.space_group_name_H-M   'P 1'
#
loop_
_entity.id
_entity.type
_entity.pdbx_description
1 polymer ?
#
loop_
_entity_poly.entity_id
_entity_poly.type
_entity_poly.pdbx_seq_one_letter_code
_entity_poly.pdbx_strand_id
1 'polypeptide(L)' 'MSELDNEKPEIDPAVIEHLQEVVSQLRESVSKLDDVAMDVLRSAYSRREGRPAIDKTITQARRAIEKAIHLIDIESHS' A
#
# COMPACT_ATOMS: atom_id res chain seq x y z
N MET A 1 28.59 28.06 2.88
CA MET A 1 28.02 27.72 2.63
C MET A 1 27.28 27.45 2.99
N SER A 2 26.90 27.24 2.86
CA SER A 2 26.20 26.82 3.06
C SER A 2 25.42 26.64 2.69
N GLU A 3 25.27 26.66 2.10
CA GLU A 3 24.44 26.48 1.62
C GLU A 3 23.93 25.56 1.65
N LEU A 4 23.83 25.29 1.58
CA LEU A 4 23.45 24.20 1.41
C LEU A 4 22.92 23.64 2.49
N ASP A 5 23.20 23.77 3.15
CA ASP A 5 22.85 23.23 4.19
C ASP A 5 21.59 23.52 4.69
N ASN A 6 21.20 24.41 4.57
CA ASN A 6 20.04 24.79 5.06
C ASN A 6 19.00 24.31 4.32
N GLU A 7 19.18 23.85 3.28
CA GLU A 7 18.14 23.48 2.55
C GLU A 7 17.73 22.18 2.79
N LYS A 8 16.52 21.88 2.51
CA LYS A 8 16.04 20.59 2.45
C LYS A 8 16.73 19.91 1.38
N PRO A 9 17.25 18.72 1.58
CA PRO A 9 17.88 17.98 0.52
C PRO A 9 16.85 17.68 -0.54
N GLU A 10 17.23 17.88 -1.75
CA GLU A 10 16.38 17.51 -2.84
C GLU A 10 16.46 16.04 -3.05
N ILE A 11 15.33 15.41 -3.36
CA ILE A 11 15.31 14.01 -3.65
C ILE A 11 15.71 13.80 -5.08
N ASP A 12 16.66 12.90 -5.29
CA ASP A 12 17.11 12.54 -6.62
C ASP A 12 15.92 12.06 -7.44
N PRO A 13 15.75 12.56 -8.67
CA PRO A 13 14.62 12.11 -9.50
C PRO A 13 14.58 10.60 -9.69
N ALA A 14 15.72 9.93 -9.72
CA ALA A 14 15.74 8.48 -9.84
C ALA A 14 15.11 7.84 -8.61
N VAL A 15 15.33 8.41 -7.43
CA VAL A 15 14.72 7.90 -6.21
C VAL A 15 13.21 8.08 -6.26
N ILE A 16 12.76 9.24 -6.76
CA ILE A 16 11.33 9.48 -6.89
C ILE A 16 10.70 8.45 -7.83
N GLU A 17 11.36 8.16 -8.95
CA GLU A 17 10.85 7.15 -9.86
C GLU A 17 10.74 5.79 -9.19
N HIS A 18 11.77 5.42 -8.42
CA HIS A 18 11.74 4.13 -7.72
C HIS A 18 10.61 4.09 -6.69
N LEU A 19 10.39 5.20 -5.99
CA LEU A 19 9.29 5.27 -5.04
C LEU A 19 7.95 5.13 -5.73
N GLN A 20 7.81 5.73 -6.90
CA GLN A 20 6.57 5.59 -7.65
C GLN A 20 6.34 4.17 -8.13
N GLU A 21 7.42 3.46 -8.46
CA GLU A 21 7.30 2.05 -8.80
C GLU A 21 6.83 1.24 -7.61
N VAL A 22 7.36 1.54 -6.42
CA VAL A 22 6.93 0.86 -5.21
C VAL A 22 5.45 1.11 -4.96
N VAL A 23 5.00 2.35 -5.13
CA VAL A 23 3.59 2.68 -4.96
C VAL A 23 2.74 1.87 -5.94
N SER A 24 3.18 1.78 -7.18
CA SER A 24 2.44 1.02 -8.19
C SER A 24 2.31 -0.45 -7.78
N GLN A 25 3.40 -1.03 -7.28
CA GLN A 25 3.38 -2.42 -6.82
C GLN A 25 2.49 -2.59 -5.61
N LEU A 26 2.50 -1.61 -4.71
CA LEU A 26 1.64 -1.68 -3.54
C LEU A 26 0.17 -1.60 -3.93
N ARG A 27 -0.16 -0.78 -4.93
CA ARG A 27 -1.54 -0.70 -5.41
C ARG A 27 -1.98 -2.02 -6.02
N GLU A 28 -1.08 -2.69 -6.74
CA GLU A 28 -1.39 -4.01 -7.26
C GLU A 28 -1.63 -5.00 -6.14
N SER A 29 -0.84 -4.88 -5.07
CA SER A 29 -1.03 -5.77 -3.92
C SER A 29 -2.38 -5.55 -3.26
N VAL A 30 -2.82 -4.29 -3.16
CA VAL A 30 -4.14 -4.00 -2.62
C VAL A 30 -5.22 -4.66 -3.49
N SER A 31 -5.07 -4.54 -4.80
CA SER A 31 -6.03 -5.15 -5.71
C SER A 31 -6.07 -6.67 -5.54
N LYS A 32 -4.91 -7.30 -5.38
CA LYS A 32 -4.86 -8.73 -5.16
C LYS A 32 -5.48 -9.12 -3.83
N LEU A 33 -5.28 -8.31 -2.79
CA LEU A 33 -5.91 -8.58 -1.52
C LEU A 33 -7.42 -8.50 -1.63
N ASP A 34 -7.93 -7.57 -2.43
CA ASP A 34 -9.37 -7.50 -2.65
C ASP A 34 -9.89 -8.77 -3.31
N ASP A 35 -9.14 -9.29 -4.28
CA ASP A 35 -9.53 -10.54 -4.95
C ASP A 35 -9.50 -11.71 -3.96
N VAL A 36 -8.47 -11.78 -3.12
CA VAL A 36 -8.38 -12.83 -2.13
C VAL A 36 -9.54 -12.72 -1.13
N ALA A 37 -9.88 -11.49 -0.73
CA ALA A 37 -11.00 -11.29 0.19
C ALA A 37 -12.30 -11.81 -0.40
N MET A 38 -12.52 -11.56 -1.69
CA MET A 38 -13.71 -12.05 -2.36
C MET A 38 -13.72 -13.57 -2.41
N ASP A 39 -12.57 -14.17 -2.69
CA ASP A 39 -12.48 -15.63 -2.72
C ASP A 39 -12.76 -16.24 -1.36
N VAL A 40 -12.25 -15.62 -0.30
CA VAL A 40 -12.48 -16.07 1.05
C VAL A 40 -13.97 -16.02 1.36
N LEU A 41 -14.63 -14.94 1.01
CA LEU A 41 -16.06 -14.78 1.30
C LEU A 41 -16.90 -15.77 0.49
N ARG A 42 -16.56 -15.99 -0.77
CA ARG A 42 -17.28 -16.95 -1.58
C ARG A 42 -17.16 -18.36 -1.01
N SER A 43 -15.94 -18.70 -0.59
CA SER A 43 -15.69 -20.02 -0.04
C SER A 43 -16.47 -20.21 1.26
N ALA A 44 -16.47 -19.20 2.12
CA ALA A 44 -17.20 -19.28 3.38
C ALA A 44 -18.69 -19.35 3.13
N TYR A 45 -19.19 -18.59 2.15
CA TYR A 45 -20.60 -18.60 1.82
C TYR A 45 -21.03 -19.97 1.32
N SER A 46 -20.20 -20.58 0.46
CA SER A 46 -20.51 -21.92 -0.05
C SER A 46 -20.60 -22.94 1.06
N ARG A 47 -19.81 -22.79 2.10
CA ARG A 47 -19.83 -23.71 3.22
C ARG A 47 -20.76 -23.28 4.33
N ARG A 48 -21.47 -22.17 4.11
CA ARG A 48 -22.41 -21.64 5.09
C ARG A 48 -21.72 -21.29 6.40
N GLU A 49 -20.50 -20.81 6.28
CA GLU A 49 -19.75 -20.37 7.43
C GLU A 49 -19.95 -18.90 7.62
N GLY A 50 -19.70 -18.42 8.83
CA GLY A 50 -19.69 -17.01 9.07
C GLY A 50 -18.43 -16.39 8.48
N ARG A 51 -18.22 -15.13 8.78
CA ARG A 51 -17.09 -14.40 8.24
C ARG A 51 -15.80 -14.98 8.82
N PRO A 52 -14.88 -15.44 7.99
CA PRO A 52 -13.66 -16.04 8.53
C PRO A 52 -12.75 -15.00 9.17
N ALA A 53 -11.95 -15.45 10.14
CA ALA A 53 -11.02 -14.57 10.82
C ALA A 53 -10.01 -13.95 9.86
N ILE A 54 -9.65 -14.68 8.80
CA ILE A 54 -8.67 -14.19 7.83
C ILE A 54 -9.18 -12.93 7.11
N ASP A 55 -10.50 -12.76 7.03
CA ASP A 55 -11.06 -11.58 6.39
C ASP A 55 -10.65 -10.31 7.14
N LYS A 56 -10.63 -10.38 8.46
CA LYS A 56 -10.22 -9.24 9.25
C LYS A 56 -8.73 -8.94 9.05
N THR A 57 -7.93 -9.99 8.97
CA THR A 57 -6.51 -9.84 8.72
C THR A 57 -6.26 -9.18 7.36
N ILE A 58 -7.00 -9.60 6.34
CA ILE A 58 -6.86 -9.02 5.01
C ILE A 58 -7.24 -7.55 5.03
N THR A 59 -8.32 -7.20 5.72
CA THR A 59 -8.75 -5.81 5.83
C THR A 59 -7.69 -4.95 6.51
N GLN A 60 -7.09 -5.47 7.56
CA GLN A 60 -6.06 -4.73 8.27
C GLN A 60 -4.80 -4.58 7.43
N ALA A 61 -4.42 -5.64 6.72
CA ALA A 61 -3.26 -5.59 5.84
C ALA A 61 -3.48 -4.57 4.73
N ARG A 62 -4.67 -4.56 4.15
CA ARG A 62 -5.00 -3.62 3.10
C ARG A 62 -4.86 -2.18 3.59
N ARG A 63 -5.36 -1.91 4.78
CA ARG A 63 -5.25 -0.56 5.35
C ARG A 63 -3.82 -0.16 5.60
N ALA A 64 -3.00 -1.10 6.04
CA ALA A 64 -1.58 -0.82 6.28
C ALA A 64 -0.87 -0.48 4.98
N ILE A 65 -1.19 -1.21 3.91
CA ILE A 65 -0.59 -0.95 2.61
C ILE A 65 -1.06 0.41 2.09
N GLU A 66 -2.33 0.73 2.24
CA GLU A 66 -2.84 2.03 1.80
C GLU A 66 -2.18 3.17 2.55
N LYS A 67 -1.92 2.97 3.83
CA LYS A 67 -1.21 3.98 4.59
C LYS A 67 0.22 4.15 4.08
N ALA A 68 0.88 3.04 3.74
CA ALA A 68 2.22 3.09 3.19
C ALA A 68 2.23 3.85 1.86
N ILE A 69 1.25 3.59 1.01
CA ILE A 69 1.13 4.30 -0.26
C ILE A 69 1.00 5.80 -0.02
N HIS A 70 0.14 6.16 0.93
CA HIS A 70 -0.10 7.57 1.23
C HIS A 70 1.16 8.25 1.72
N LEU A 71 1.92 7.60 2.59
CA LEU A 71 3.15 8.16 3.11
C LEU A 71 4.18 8.38 2.02
N ILE A 72 4.29 7.43 1.12
CA ILE A 72 5.25 7.54 0.03
C ILE A 72 4.83 8.64 -0.93
N ASP A 73 3.54 8.73 -1.24
CA ASP A 73 3.04 9.77 -2.12
C ASP A 73 3.31 11.16 -1.57
N ILE A 74 3.13 11.34 -0.28
CA ILE A 74 3.39 12.62 0.35
C ILE A 74 4.86 13.01 0.15
N GLU A 75 5.76 12.07 0.41
CA GLU A 75 7.18 12.35 0.26
C GLU A 75 7.55 12.62 -1.19
N SER A 76 6.95 11.90 -2.11
CA SER A 76 7.27 12.04 -3.52
C SER A 76 6.82 13.38 -4.09
N HIS A 77 5.80 13.96 -3.49
CA HIS A 77 5.24 15.20 -4.01
C HIS A 77 5.57 16.43 -3.18
N SER A 78 6.39 16.28 -2.16
CA SER A 78 6.75 17.47 -1.36
C SER A 78 8.08 18.10 -1.76
#